data_6732aff010fae6e78f1c48c4c7cfd6da
#
_entry.id   6732aff010fae6e78f1c48c4c7cfd6da
#
_cell.length_a   1.000
_cell.length_b   1.000
_cell.length_c   1.000
_cell.angle_alpha   90.00
_cell.angle_beta   90.00
_cell.angle_gamma   90.00
#
_symmetry.space_group_name_H-M   'P 1'
#
loop_
_entity.id
_entity.type
_entity.pdbx_description
1 polymer ?
#
loop_
_entity_poly.entity_id
_entity_poly.type
_entity_poly.pdbx_seq_one_letter_code
_entity_poly.pdbx_strand_id
1 'polypeptide(L)'
;MDAITIWGCHNGQASAETAPLLGIRGTPKGKIVRAVTVSAYGASPVVMDLPTPAAGPGQVLIKLAAAGMNPMDVTLASGEWRPEPATFPMVLGVDGAGIVDALGEGAARFSLGDRIFGQLLISPIGSAGTYAEYVAVTAEAPLALVPPGLDLVGAAAVPTIGGSGLTLVESLEPLEEQTVLVIGAGGGVGSFAIQYAVIAGARVIANVRASAEERVRSYGVAQTIDDTTVPVGETVRRGHRDGVDVLIDLVSDAESFASLASLVRPGGTAVSTRYVADARALSASGVRGVNFVLRETSEVLERVAKDLLDGRIVAPPITRISLDQVPSTMRAGSRHRSEGKMVIVL
;
A
#
# COMPACT_ATOMS: atom_id res chain seq x y z
N MET A 1 14.82 -25.26 0.99
CA MET A 1 15.72 -24.46 1.80
C MET A 1 15.98 -23.20 1.01
N ASP A 2 15.32 -22.13 1.44
CA ASP A 2 15.92 -20.84 1.64
C ASP A 2 14.80 -19.92 2.15
N ALA A 3 14.95 -19.64 3.45
CA ALA A 3 14.02 -18.82 4.19
C ALA A 3 14.13 -17.36 3.72
N ILE A 4 13.02 -16.77 3.58
CA ILE A 4 12.66 -15.36 3.48
C ILE A 4 13.73 -14.45 4.12
N THR A 5 14.57 -13.81 3.31
CA THR A 5 15.32 -12.63 3.73
C THR A 5 14.44 -11.41 3.46
N ILE A 6 13.53 -11.16 4.39
CA ILE A 6 12.83 -9.89 4.49
C ILE A 6 13.80 -8.94 5.17
N TRP A 7 14.31 -7.93 4.41
CA TRP A 7 15.24 -6.89 4.85
C TRP A 7 16.66 -7.37 5.14
N GLY A 8 17.61 -7.02 4.28
CA GLY A 8 19.04 -7.16 4.54
C GLY A 8 19.50 -6.29 5.71
N CYS A 9 19.44 -6.83 6.92
CA CYS A 9 20.22 -6.31 8.05
C CYS A 9 21.60 -6.94 8.00
N HIS A 10 22.62 -6.18 7.69
CA HIS A 10 24.00 -6.55 7.99
C HIS A 10 24.13 -6.70 9.51
N ASN A 11 24.43 -7.93 9.96
CA ASN A 11 24.80 -8.24 11.33
C ASN A 11 26.11 -7.51 11.70
N GLY A 12 25.96 -6.36 12.37
CA GLY A 12 26.98 -5.79 13.23
C GLY A 12 26.52 -5.99 14.67
N GLN A 13 27.16 -6.89 15.42
CA GLN A 13 27.01 -6.97 16.86
C GLN A 13 27.46 -5.64 17.47
N ALA A 14 26.52 -4.85 17.96
CA ALA A 14 26.77 -3.74 18.87
C ALA A 14 26.11 -4.08 20.22
N SER A 15 26.94 -4.17 21.25
CA SER A 15 26.58 -4.32 22.65
C SER A 15 25.55 -3.27 23.06
N ALA A 16 24.57 -3.70 23.86
CA ALA A 16 23.58 -2.83 24.50
C ALA A 16 24.27 -1.89 25.49
N GLU A 17 24.68 -0.74 25.02
CA GLU A 17 24.92 0.42 25.86
C GLU A 17 23.70 1.32 25.78
N THR A 18 23.08 1.57 26.92
CA THR A 18 22.03 2.55 27.14
C THR A 18 22.52 3.92 26.65
N ALA A 19 22.11 4.31 25.45
CA ALA A 19 22.37 5.64 24.94
C ALA A 19 21.62 6.66 25.81
N PRO A 20 22.31 7.70 26.34
CA PRO A 20 21.64 8.76 27.06
C PRO A 20 20.75 9.53 26.10
N LEU A 21 19.57 9.94 26.58
CA LEU A 21 18.67 10.90 25.93
C LEU A 21 19.50 12.10 25.46
N LEU A 22 19.86 12.12 24.18
CA LEU A 22 20.58 13.21 23.55
C LEU A 22 19.71 14.45 23.61
N GLY A 23 20.19 15.43 24.36
CA GLY A 23 19.54 16.70 24.60
C GLY A 23 19.09 17.39 23.34
N ILE A 24 17.80 17.60 23.24
CA ILE A 24 17.13 18.44 22.25
C ILE A 24 17.62 19.87 22.45
N ARG A 25 18.62 20.28 21.69
CA ARG A 25 18.98 21.71 21.58
C ARG A 25 18.13 22.32 20.48
N GLY A 26 17.20 23.20 20.86
CA GLY A 26 16.65 24.24 20.00
C GLY A 26 15.37 23.94 19.25
N THR A 27 14.39 23.26 19.85
CA THR A 27 13.00 23.34 19.37
C THR A 27 12.38 24.66 19.84
N PRO A 28 11.67 25.42 18.98
CA PRO A 28 10.82 26.50 19.44
C PRO A 28 9.78 25.89 20.39
N LYS A 29 9.67 26.41 21.60
CA LYS A 29 8.68 25.98 22.59
C LYS A 29 7.28 25.92 21.95
N GLY A 30 6.70 24.72 21.83
CA GLY A 30 5.27 24.62 22.02
C GLY A 30 4.37 24.52 20.81
N LYS A 31 4.81 24.17 19.60
CA LYS A 31 3.81 23.77 18.58
C LYS A 31 3.42 22.31 18.81
N ILE A 32 2.15 22.10 19.10
CA ILE A 32 1.52 20.78 19.24
C ILE A 32 0.92 20.43 17.88
N VAL A 33 1.01 19.16 17.47
CA VAL A 33 0.41 18.62 16.26
C VAL A 33 -0.47 17.44 16.61
N ARG A 34 -1.55 17.28 15.90
CA ARG A 34 -2.48 16.18 16.08
C ARG A 34 -2.03 14.97 15.28
N ALA A 35 -2.12 13.79 15.90
CA ALA A 35 -1.81 12.53 15.25
C ALA A 35 -2.75 11.42 15.72
N VAL A 36 -2.98 10.41 14.89
CA VAL A 36 -3.64 9.17 15.31
C VAL A 36 -2.58 8.17 15.76
N THR A 37 -2.72 7.70 16.99
CA THR A 37 -1.75 6.81 17.62
C THR A 37 -2.41 5.58 18.25
N VAL A 38 -1.60 4.54 18.49
CA VAL A 38 -1.90 3.44 19.39
C VAL A 38 -0.83 3.37 20.49
N SER A 39 -1.23 3.10 21.74
CA SER A 39 -0.31 3.03 22.88
C SER A 39 0.43 1.68 22.96
N ALA A 40 -0.06 0.67 22.28
CA ALA A 40 0.51 -0.67 22.15
C ALA A 40 -0.19 -1.38 20.98
N TYR A 41 0.38 -2.49 20.52
CA TYR A 41 -0.32 -3.38 19.59
C TYR A 41 -1.65 -3.87 20.17
N GLY A 42 -2.73 -3.75 19.40
CA GLY A 42 -4.08 -4.10 19.81
C GLY A 42 -4.82 -3.04 20.61
N ALA A 43 -4.17 -1.93 20.98
CA ALA A 43 -4.84 -0.80 21.59
C ALA A 43 -5.74 -0.07 20.57
N SER A 44 -6.82 0.53 21.07
CA SER A 44 -7.70 1.35 20.22
C SER A 44 -6.96 2.58 19.70
N PRO A 45 -7.05 2.88 18.40
CA PRO A 45 -6.52 4.14 17.87
C PRO A 45 -7.23 5.35 18.50
N VAL A 46 -6.44 6.38 18.81
CA VAL A 46 -6.93 7.66 19.36
C VAL A 46 -6.23 8.83 18.68
N VAL A 47 -6.91 9.98 18.60
CA VAL A 47 -6.26 11.24 18.23
C VAL A 47 -5.55 11.76 19.47
N MET A 48 -4.29 12.10 19.34
CA MET A 48 -3.43 12.59 20.42
C MET A 48 -2.66 13.84 19.96
N ASP A 49 -2.45 14.75 20.89
CA ASP A 49 -1.56 15.89 20.73
C ASP A 49 -0.11 15.46 21.01
N LEU A 50 0.77 15.67 20.05
CA LEU A 50 2.20 15.35 20.14
C LEU A 50 3.06 16.59 19.90
N PRO A 51 4.30 16.63 20.40
CA PRO A 51 5.26 17.66 20.00
C PRO A 51 5.47 17.64 18.49
N THR A 52 5.52 18.80 17.83
CA THR A 52 5.89 18.90 16.42
C THR A 52 7.28 18.27 16.21
N PRO A 53 7.44 17.32 15.28
CA PRO A 53 8.76 16.76 14.99
C PRO A 53 9.67 17.83 14.38
N ALA A 54 10.99 17.67 14.53
CA ALA A 54 11.99 18.48 13.87
C ALA A 54 12.77 17.63 12.87
N ALA A 55 13.17 18.22 11.73
CA ALA A 55 14.04 17.56 10.79
C ALA A 55 15.46 17.43 11.37
N GLY A 56 15.90 16.19 11.66
CA GLY A 56 17.30 15.89 11.99
C GLY A 56 18.19 15.88 10.74
N PRO A 57 19.50 15.62 10.90
CA PRO A 57 20.42 15.52 9.77
C PRO A 57 19.92 14.48 8.73
N GLY A 58 19.95 14.85 7.46
CA GLY A 58 19.46 14.02 6.34
C GLY A 58 17.93 13.86 6.27
N GLN A 59 17.18 14.54 7.12
CA GLN A 59 15.71 14.44 7.15
C GLN A 59 15.02 15.66 6.53
N VAL A 60 13.80 15.42 6.06
CA VAL A 60 12.85 16.46 5.66
C VAL A 60 11.67 16.48 6.63
N LEU A 61 11.23 17.65 7.04
CA LEU A 61 9.96 17.85 7.73
C LEU A 61 8.88 18.16 6.71
N ILE A 62 7.84 17.34 6.70
CA ILE A 62 6.72 17.47 5.78
C ILE A 62 5.50 17.95 6.58
N LYS A 63 4.92 19.09 6.17
CA LYS A 63 3.58 19.46 6.56
C LYS A 63 2.61 18.69 5.70
N LEU A 64 1.97 17.68 6.28
CA LEU A 64 1.05 16.81 5.56
C LEU A 64 -0.26 17.54 5.24
N ALA A 65 -0.78 17.34 4.05
CA ALA A 65 -2.09 17.81 3.61
C ALA A 65 -3.09 16.65 3.50
N ALA A 66 -2.60 15.45 3.25
CA ALA A 66 -3.43 14.27 3.14
C ALA A 66 -2.63 12.98 3.42
N ALA A 67 -3.33 11.92 3.86
CA ALA A 67 -2.78 10.60 4.09
C ALA A 67 -3.70 9.51 3.55
N GLY A 68 -3.15 8.53 2.86
CA GLY A 68 -3.89 7.38 2.32
C GLY A 68 -4.07 6.27 3.35
N MET A 69 -5.30 5.77 3.56
CA MET A 69 -5.53 4.61 4.42
C MET A 69 -5.29 3.30 3.67
N ASN A 70 -4.65 2.35 4.35
CA ASN A 70 -4.36 1.02 3.85
C ASN A 70 -4.80 -0.07 4.84
N PRO A 71 -5.13 -1.29 4.37
CA PRO A 71 -5.36 -2.43 5.26
C PRO A 71 -4.17 -2.72 6.18
N MET A 72 -2.95 -2.44 5.72
CA MET A 72 -1.72 -2.60 6.50
C MET A 72 -1.71 -1.75 7.78
N ASP A 73 -2.28 -0.54 7.76
CA ASP A 73 -2.37 0.31 8.95
C ASP A 73 -3.23 -0.33 10.05
N VAL A 74 -4.27 -1.08 9.63
CA VAL A 74 -5.15 -1.81 10.55
C VAL A 74 -4.42 -3.05 11.12
N THR A 75 -3.72 -3.82 10.28
CA THR A 75 -2.97 -5.01 10.74
C THR A 75 -1.80 -4.62 11.65
N LEU A 76 -1.18 -3.47 11.41
CA LEU A 76 -0.15 -2.89 12.27
C LEU A 76 -0.75 -2.47 13.62
N ALA A 77 -1.84 -1.70 13.62
CA ALA A 77 -2.47 -1.23 14.86
C ALA A 77 -3.01 -2.39 15.71
N SER A 78 -3.61 -3.42 15.08
CA SER A 78 -4.12 -4.60 15.79
C SER A 78 -3.01 -5.51 16.32
N GLY A 79 -1.80 -5.41 15.79
CA GLY A 79 -0.68 -6.29 16.08
C GLY A 79 -0.79 -7.67 15.42
N GLU A 80 -1.62 -7.81 14.38
CA GLU A 80 -1.59 -8.95 13.46
C GLU A 80 -0.25 -8.99 12.71
N TRP A 81 0.30 -7.82 12.38
CA TRP A 81 1.66 -7.63 11.90
C TRP A 81 2.46 -6.81 12.91
N ARG A 82 3.57 -7.35 13.43
CA ARG A 82 4.41 -6.75 14.50
C ARG A 82 5.86 -6.63 14.04
N PRO A 83 6.17 -5.65 13.20
CA PRO A 83 7.56 -5.40 12.83
C PRO A 83 8.34 -4.85 14.04
N GLU A 84 9.61 -5.23 14.11
CA GLU A 84 10.53 -4.75 15.13
C GLU A 84 11.78 -4.14 14.46
N PRO A 85 12.36 -3.07 15.00
CA PRO A 85 11.94 -2.37 16.22
C PRO A 85 10.70 -1.49 16.00
N ALA A 86 9.86 -1.36 17.03
CA ALA A 86 8.69 -0.49 17.05
C ALA A 86 8.75 0.53 18.20
N THR A 87 8.10 1.68 18.02
CA THR A 87 8.03 2.77 19.01
C THR A 87 6.57 3.05 19.39
N PHE A 88 6.32 3.29 20.68
CA PHE A 88 4.99 3.66 21.20
C PHE A 88 5.06 4.96 22.03
N PRO A 89 4.02 5.84 22.03
CA PRO A 89 2.83 5.68 21.20
C PRO A 89 3.22 5.64 19.71
N MET A 90 2.67 4.65 18.98
CA MET A 90 2.94 4.47 17.56
C MET A 90 2.08 5.44 16.75
N VAL A 91 2.66 6.32 15.95
CA VAL A 91 1.93 7.12 14.96
C VAL A 91 1.62 6.24 13.76
N LEU A 92 0.34 6.19 13.37
CA LEU A 92 -0.13 5.34 12.28
C LEU A 92 0.00 6.02 10.91
N GLY A 93 -0.21 5.22 9.86
CA GLY A 93 -0.24 5.66 8.46
C GLY A 93 1.10 5.56 7.75
N VAL A 94 1.04 5.09 6.49
CA VAL A 94 2.24 4.91 5.66
C VAL A 94 2.23 5.77 4.40
N ASP A 95 1.07 6.02 3.79
CA ASP A 95 0.95 6.86 2.58
C ASP A 95 0.66 8.30 2.95
N GLY A 96 1.39 9.26 2.36
CA GLY A 96 1.12 10.66 2.61
C GLY A 96 1.57 11.58 1.48
N ALA A 97 0.99 12.78 1.48
CA ALA A 97 1.41 13.88 0.62
C ALA A 97 1.33 15.21 1.37
N GLY A 98 2.26 16.08 1.09
CA GLY A 98 2.37 17.36 1.78
C GLY A 98 3.38 18.29 1.16
N ILE A 99 3.81 19.27 1.96
CA ILE A 99 4.74 20.31 1.55
C ILE A 99 5.98 20.24 2.47
N VAL A 100 7.16 20.33 1.90
CA VAL A 100 8.42 20.40 2.66
C VAL A 100 8.45 21.71 3.43
N ASP A 101 8.40 21.62 4.77
CA ASP A 101 8.33 22.75 5.70
C ASP A 101 9.70 23.07 6.32
N ALA A 102 10.58 22.07 6.48
CA ALA A 102 11.96 22.26 6.92
C ALA A 102 12.88 21.17 6.37
N LEU A 103 14.17 21.48 6.30
CA LEU A 103 15.23 20.58 5.86
C LEU A 103 16.27 20.46 6.96
N GLY A 104 16.66 19.23 7.31
CA GLY A 104 17.82 18.95 8.14
C GLY A 104 19.13 19.12 7.36
N GLU A 105 20.23 19.21 8.06
CA GLU A 105 21.55 19.30 7.45
C GLU A 105 21.80 18.08 6.53
N GLY A 106 22.24 18.32 5.29
CA GLY A 106 22.52 17.29 4.30
C GLY A 106 21.29 16.75 3.55
N ALA A 107 20.07 17.20 3.84
CA ALA A 107 18.87 16.83 3.09
C ALA A 107 18.78 17.63 1.77
N ALA A 108 19.62 17.30 0.80
CA ALA A 108 19.78 18.07 -0.44
C ALA A 108 18.83 17.66 -1.59
N ARG A 109 18.06 16.59 -1.41
CA ARG A 109 17.18 16.04 -2.48
C ARG A 109 15.96 16.90 -2.77
N PHE A 110 15.49 17.64 -1.76
CA PHE A 110 14.27 18.47 -1.84
C PHE A 110 14.57 19.91 -1.44
N SER A 111 13.64 20.80 -1.77
CA SER A 111 13.67 22.22 -1.43
C SER A 111 12.48 22.59 -0.54
N LEU A 112 12.61 23.67 0.23
CA LEU A 112 11.48 24.22 0.98
C LEU A 112 10.33 24.59 0.03
N GLY A 113 9.12 24.21 0.39
CA GLY A 113 7.92 24.43 -0.42
C GLY A 113 7.66 23.37 -1.48
N ASP A 114 8.55 22.41 -1.70
CA ASP A 114 8.29 21.29 -2.61
C ASP A 114 7.05 20.52 -2.17
N ARG A 115 6.19 20.21 -3.12
CA ARG A 115 5.05 19.32 -2.92
C ARG A 115 5.52 17.90 -3.17
N ILE A 116 5.45 17.05 -2.15
CA ILE A 116 5.97 15.68 -2.21
C ILE A 116 4.93 14.67 -1.72
N PHE A 117 5.07 13.43 -2.16
CA PHE A 117 4.23 12.31 -1.73
C PHE A 117 5.08 11.03 -1.67
N GLY A 118 4.63 10.05 -0.92
CA GLY A 118 5.33 8.78 -0.84
C GLY A 118 4.81 7.81 0.19
N GLN A 119 5.50 6.66 0.29
CA GLN A 119 5.27 5.66 1.32
C GLN A 119 6.32 5.80 2.43
N LEU A 120 5.87 6.08 3.64
CA LEU A 120 6.70 6.45 4.78
C LEU A 120 6.72 5.34 5.85
N LEU A 121 7.00 4.10 5.44
CA LEU A 121 7.20 2.99 6.37
C LEU A 121 8.64 3.00 6.88
N ILE A 122 8.90 3.72 7.98
CA ILE A 122 10.24 4.03 8.48
C ILE A 122 10.50 3.32 9.81
N SER A 123 11.69 2.74 9.95
CA SER A 123 12.14 2.11 11.20
C SER A 123 12.81 3.14 12.13
N PRO A 124 12.56 3.08 13.46
CA PRO A 124 11.62 2.19 14.15
C PRO A 124 10.16 2.47 13.76
N ILE A 125 9.38 1.41 13.51
CA ILE A 125 7.98 1.56 13.11
C ILE A 125 7.20 2.32 14.18
N GLY A 126 6.40 3.30 13.76
CA GLY A 126 5.64 4.16 14.66
C GLY A 126 6.37 5.43 15.14
N SER A 127 7.68 5.55 14.87
CA SER A 127 8.43 6.78 15.13
C SER A 127 8.03 7.91 14.18
N ALA A 128 7.52 7.56 13.01
CA ALA A 128 6.98 8.45 12.00
C ALA A 128 5.76 7.79 11.36
N GLY A 129 4.71 8.57 11.12
CA GLY A 129 3.48 8.09 10.48
C GLY A 129 2.71 9.24 9.85
N THR A 130 1.93 8.92 8.83
CA THR A 130 1.25 9.93 8.01
C THR A 130 -0.11 10.36 8.54
N TYR A 131 -0.66 9.66 9.55
CA TYR A 131 -1.90 10.10 10.20
C TYR A 131 -1.60 11.19 11.25
N ALA A 132 -0.89 12.21 10.82
CA ALA A 132 -0.44 13.34 11.61
C ALA A 132 -0.38 14.61 10.74
N GLU A 133 -0.42 15.78 11.36
CA GLU A 133 -0.28 17.05 10.63
C GLU A 133 1.16 17.28 10.11
N TYR A 134 2.15 16.65 10.76
CA TYR A 134 3.57 16.74 10.38
C TYR A 134 4.27 15.40 10.55
N VAL A 135 5.23 15.15 9.69
CA VAL A 135 6.14 14.01 9.80
C VAL A 135 7.56 14.41 9.42
N ALA A 136 8.56 13.92 10.17
CA ALA A 136 9.96 14.06 9.82
C ALA A 136 10.51 12.72 9.37
N VAL A 137 11.08 12.65 8.17
CA VAL A 137 11.53 11.41 7.54
C VAL A 137 12.87 11.62 6.84
N THR A 138 13.63 10.55 6.63
CA THR A 138 14.85 10.63 5.81
C THR A 138 14.52 11.10 4.38
N ALA A 139 15.36 11.96 3.82
CA ALA A 139 15.22 12.38 2.43
C ALA A 139 15.39 11.23 1.43
N GLU A 140 15.99 10.12 1.87
CA GLU A 140 16.17 8.89 1.07
C GLU A 140 14.95 7.95 1.12
N ALA A 141 13.90 8.30 1.86
CA ALA A 141 12.64 7.55 1.83
C ALA A 141 12.05 7.53 0.41
N PRO A 142 11.17 6.55 0.09
CA PRO A 142 10.46 6.51 -1.19
C PRO A 142 9.50 7.71 -1.31
N LEU A 143 10.05 8.84 -1.66
CA LEU A 143 9.37 10.12 -1.87
C LEU A 143 9.53 10.55 -3.32
N ALA A 144 8.52 11.21 -3.89
CA ALA A 144 8.57 11.82 -5.20
C ALA A 144 7.94 13.23 -5.16
N LEU A 145 8.35 14.07 -6.10
CA LEU A 145 7.68 15.37 -6.32
C LEU A 145 6.25 15.13 -6.86
N VAL A 146 5.29 15.86 -6.31
CA VAL A 146 3.93 15.88 -6.88
C VAL A 146 3.95 16.66 -8.18
N PRO A 147 3.71 16.03 -9.33
CA PRO A 147 3.78 16.73 -10.60
C PRO A 147 2.63 17.74 -10.76
N PRO A 148 2.82 18.80 -11.58
CA PRO A 148 1.74 19.71 -11.92
C PRO A 148 0.52 18.96 -12.50
N GLY A 149 -0.67 19.31 -12.02
CA GLY A 149 -1.92 18.64 -12.42
C GLY A 149 -2.43 17.60 -11.44
N LEU A 150 -1.59 17.07 -10.55
CA LEU A 150 -2.00 16.18 -9.46
C LEU A 150 -2.19 17.01 -8.17
N ASP A 151 -3.34 16.87 -7.49
CA ASP A 151 -3.52 17.48 -6.17
C ASP A 151 -2.94 16.61 -5.05
N LEU A 152 -2.76 17.19 -3.84
CA LEU A 152 -2.16 16.47 -2.72
C LEU A 152 -3.04 15.34 -2.19
N VAL A 153 -4.35 15.43 -2.32
CA VAL A 153 -5.27 14.37 -1.91
C VAL A 153 -5.17 13.18 -2.86
N GLY A 154 -5.15 13.46 -4.17
CA GLY A 154 -4.88 12.45 -5.21
C GLY A 154 -3.50 11.81 -5.04
N ALA A 155 -2.47 12.63 -4.79
CA ALA A 155 -1.11 12.14 -4.58
C ALA A 155 -1.00 11.23 -3.34
N ALA A 156 -1.65 11.57 -2.22
CA ALA A 156 -1.68 10.73 -1.02
C ALA A 156 -2.41 9.38 -1.21
N ALA A 157 -3.27 9.29 -2.21
CA ALA A 157 -3.98 8.05 -2.51
C ALA A 157 -3.10 7.01 -3.22
N VAL A 158 -2.04 7.44 -3.90
CA VAL A 158 -1.31 6.64 -4.89
C VAL A 158 -0.29 5.66 -4.32
N PRO A 159 0.55 5.98 -3.31
CA PRO A 159 1.78 5.23 -3.08
C PRO A 159 1.56 3.72 -2.99
N THR A 160 0.98 3.23 -1.90
CA THR A 160 0.82 1.77 -1.73
C THR A 160 -0.01 1.12 -2.84
N ILE A 161 -1.13 1.73 -3.27
CA ILE A 161 -2.03 1.06 -4.21
C ILE A 161 -1.52 1.12 -5.65
N GLY A 162 -0.93 2.25 -6.06
CA GLY A 162 -0.36 2.43 -7.39
C GLY A 162 0.92 1.64 -7.57
N GLY A 163 1.85 1.78 -6.61
CA GLY A 163 3.10 1.04 -6.61
C GLY A 163 2.89 -0.47 -6.57
N SER A 164 1.96 -0.96 -5.72
CA SER A 164 1.60 -2.39 -5.73
C SER A 164 1.01 -2.83 -7.06
N GLY A 165 0.08 -2.06 -7.64
CA GLY A 165 -0.54 -2.43 -8.92
C GLY A 165 0.46 -2.54 -10.06
N LEU A 166 1.36 -1.56 -10.19
CA LEU A 166 2.40 -1.53 -11.19
C LEU A 166 3.41 -2.68 -11.01
N THR A 167 4.06 -2.73 -9.84
CA THR A 167 5.19 -3.65 -9.62
C THR A 167 4.76 -5.11 -9.52
N LEU A 168 3.52 -5.38 -9.06
CA LEU A 168 2.95 -6.71 -9.08
C LEU A 168 2.80 -7.21 -10.53
N VAL A 169 2.22 -6.40 -11.41
CA VAL A 169 2.03 -6.77 -12.82
C VAL A 169 3.37 -6.95 -13.51
N GLU A 170 4.32 -6.03 -13.33
CA GLU A 170 5.68 -6.16 -13.91
C GLU A 170 6.40 -7.44 -13.45
N SER A 171 6.18 -7.89 -12.21
CA SER A 171 6.77 -9.14 -11.71
C SER A 171 6.24 -10.41 -12.38
N LEU A 172 5.15 -10.29 -13.14
CA LEU A 172 4.45 -11.37 -13.82
C LEU A 172 4.64 -11.37 -15.33
N GLU A 173 5.24 -10.32 -15.89
CA GLU A 173 5.46 -10.22 -17.33
C GLU A 173 6.35 -11.36 -17.88
N PRO A 174 6.12 -11.79 -19.13
CA PRO A 174 5.19 -11.25 -20.11
C PRO A 174 3.75 -11.71 -19.90
N LEU A 175 2.78 -10.80 -20.07
CA LEU A 175 1.34 -11.08 -19.92
C LEU A 175 0.56 -11.00 -21.24
N GLU A 176 1.22 -10.75 -22.36
CA GLU A 176 0.57 -10.67 -23.66
C GLU A 176 -0.20 -11.96 -23.97
N GLU A 177 -1.48 -11.80 -24.35
CA GLU A 177 -2.44 -12.89 -24.60
C GLU A 177 -2.75 -13.82 -23.42
N GLN A 178 -2.13 -13.63 -22.25
CA GLN A 178 -2.41 -14.45 -21.07
C GLN A 178 -3.76 -14.08 -20.45
N THR A 179 -4.46 -15.08 -19.92
CA THR A 179 -5.68 -14.89 -19.15
C THR A 179 -5.33 -14.69 -17.67
N VAL A 180 -5.64 -13.49 -17.15
CA VAL A 180 -5.35 -13.09 -15.78
C VAL A 180 -6.64 -12.96 -14.98
N LEU A 181 -6.83 -13.78 -13.95
CA LEU A 181 -7.93 -13.67 -12.99
C LEU A 181 -7.51 -12.78 -11.84
N VAL A 182 -8.25 -11.70 -11.58
CA VAL A 182 -7.97 -10.76 -10.48
C VAL A 182 -9.12 -10.80 -9.46
N ILE A 183 -8.81 -11.22 -8.22
CA ILE A 183 -9.74 -11.22 -7.09
C ILE A 183 -9.54 -9.95 -6.27
N GLY A 184 -10.66 -9.22 -6.02
CA GLY A 184 -10.61 -7.91 -5.36
C GLY A 184 -10.31 -6.76 -6.33
N ALA A 185 -10.66 -6.92 -7.60
CA ALA A 185 -10.39 -5.95 -8.68
C ALA A 185 -10.99 -4.54 -8.44
N GLY A 186 -12.10 -4.44 -7.71
CA GLY A 186 -12.75 -3.15 -7.38
C GLY A 186 -12.07 -2.34 -6.28
N GLY A 187 -11.08 -2.92 -5.57
CA GLY A 187 -10.32 -2.24 -4.52
C GLY A 187 -9.21 -1.32 -5.05
N GLY A 188 -8.47 -0.68 -4.13
CA GLY A 188 -7.38 0.24 -4.49
C GLY A 188 -6.30 -0.41 -5.36
N VAL A 189 -5.62 -1.43 -4.86
CA VAL A 189 -4.59 -2.16 -5.61
C VAL A 189 -5.17 -2.80 -6.86
N GLY A 190 -6.35 -3.44 -6.75
CA GLY A 190 -7.01 -4.10 -7.87
C GLY A 190 -7.29 -3.16 -9.03
N SER A 191 -7.75 -1.94 -8.75
CA SER A 191 -8.02 -0.93 -9.79
C SER A 191 -6.78 -0.57 -10.62
N PHE A 192 -5.59 -0.53 -10.01
CA PHE A 192 -4.35 -0.30 -10.73
C PHE A 192 -3.85 -1.58 -11.41
N ALA A 193 -3.86 -2.72 -10.73
CA ALA A 193 -3.36 -3.98 -11.26
C ALA A 193 -4.11 -4.41 -12.54
N ILE A 194 -5.45 -4.28 -12.59
CA ILE A 194 -6.21 -4.63 -13.79
C ILE A 194 -5.88 -3.72 -14.99
N GLN A 195 -5.67 -2.42 -14.75
CA GLN A 195 -5.30 -1.49 -15.82
C GLN A 195 -3.90 -1.77 -16.36
N TYR A 196 -2.92 -1.99 -15.48
CA TYR A 196 -1.56 -2.35 -15.91
C TYR A 196 -1.54 -3.72 -16.61
N ALA A 197 -2.30 -4.71 -16.15
CA ALA A 197 -2.41 -6.00 -16.84
C ALA A 197 -3.03 -5.87 -18.23
N VAL A 198 -4.06 -5.02 -18.40
CA VAL A 198 -4.65 -4.72 -19.72
C VAL A 198 -3.62 -4.02 -20.62
N ILE A 199 -2.87 -3.06 -20.10
CA ILE A 199 -1.79 -2.37 -20.84
C ILE A 199 -0.69 -3.34 -21.27
N ALA A 200 -0.39 -4.36 -20.43
CA ALA A 200 0.56 -5.44 -20.74
C ALA A 200 0.00 -6.50 -21.72
N GLY A 201 -1.19 -6.29 -22.27
CA GLY A 201 -1.81 -7.18 -23.28
C GLY A 201 -2.53 -8.40 -22.71
N ALA A 202 -2.77 -8.43 -21.39
CA ALA A 202 -3.48 -9.53 -20.75
C ALA A 202 -4.99 -9.51 -21.05
N ARG A 203 -5.58 -10.69 -21.11
CA ARG A 203 -7.03 -10.88 -21.07
C ARG A 203 -7.50 -10.97 -19.63
N VAL A 204 -7.93 -9.84 -19.05
CA VAL A 204 -8.27 -9.75 -17.63
C VAL A 204 -9.71 -10.20 -17.34
N ILE A 205 -9.86 -11.13 -16.39
CA ILE A 205 -11.12 -11.50 -15.74
C ILE A 205 -11.12 -10.87 -14.34
N ALA A 206 -12.03 -9.95 -14.08
CA ALA A 206 -12.08 -9.19 -12.84
C ALA A 206 -13.23 -9.67 -11.93
N ASN A 207 -12.89 -10.19 -10.74
CA ASN A 207 -13.89 -10.38 -9.69
C ASN A 207 -14.20 -9.02 -9.04
N VAL A 208 -15.45 -8.61 -9.11
CA VAL A 208 -15.89 -7.28 -8.68
C VAL A 208 -17.35 -7.30 -8.24
N ARG A 209 -17.71 -6.51 -7.27
CA ARG A 209 -19.12 -6.30 -6.87
C ARG A 209 -19.84 -5.45 -7.90
N ALA A 210 -21.18 -5.63 -7.99
CA ALA A 210 -22.04 -4.90 -8.92
C ALA A 210 -21.82 -3.39 -8.89
N SER A 211 -21.63 -2.80 -7.71
CA SER A 211 -21.43 -1.36 -7.52
C SER A 211 -20.16 -0.78 -8.18
N ALA A 212 -19.12 -1.60 -8.41
CA ALA A 212 -17.89 -1.19 -9.08
C ALA A 212 -17.77 -1.75 -10.51
N GLU A 213 -18.74 -2.51 -10.98
CA GLU A 213 -18.66 -3.25 -12.25
C GLU A 213 -18.49 -2.32 -13.45
N GLU A 214 -19.31 -1.29 -13.57
CA GLU A 214 -19.24 -0.34 -14.68
C GLU A 214 -17.86 0.33 -14.77
N ARG A 215 -17.35 0.78 -13.62
CA ARG A 215 -16.02 1.37 -13.54
C ARG A 215 -14.93 0.38 -13.93
N VAL A 216 -14.98 -0.86 -13.44
CA VAL A 216 -13.98 -1.88 -13.77
C VAL A 216 -14.04 -2.27 -15.24
N ARG A 217 -15.23 -2.34 -15.83
CA ARG A 217 -15.39 -2.55 -17.27
C ARG A 217 -14.76 -1.44 -18.11
N SER A 218 -14.86 -0.18 -17.66
CA SER A 218 -14.25 0.95 -18.36
C SER A 218 -12.72 0.89 -18.41
N TYR A 219 -12.08 0.07 -17.59
CA TYR A 219 -10.63 -0.16 -17.60
C TYR A 219 -10.17 -1.16 -18.69
N GLY A 220 -11.09 -1.68 -19.51
CA GLY A 220 -10.77 -2.55 -20.63
C GLY A 220 -10.65 -4.04 -20.28
N VAL A 221 -11.17 -4.46 -19.12
CA VAL A 221 -11.20 -5.90 -18.74
C VAL A 221 -12.08 -6.69 -19.71
N ALA A 222 -11.69 -7.94 -20.01
CA ALA A 222 -12.40 -8.80 -20.92
C ALA A 222 -13.71 -9.35 -20.31
N GLN A 223 -13.76 -9.54 -19.00
CA GLN A 223 -14.91 -10.09 -18.29
C GLN A 223 -14.94 -9.58 -16.84
N THR A 224 -16.15 -9.38 -16.31
CA THR A 224 -16.42 -9.15 -14.89
C THR A 224 -17.19 -10.34 -14.31
N ILE A 225 -16.93 -10.69 -13.03
CA ILE A 225 -17.65 -11.72 -12.28
C ILE A 225 -18.05 -11.12 -10.93
N ASP A 226 -19.35 -11.07 -10.64
CA ASP A 226 -19.87 -10.70 -9.31
C ASP A 226 -20.08 -11.98 -8.50
N ASP A 227 -19.21 -12.22 -7.52
CA ASP A 227 -19.24 -13.41 -6.66
C ASP A 227 -20.40 -13.42 -5.67
N THR A 228 -21.14 -12.33 -5.54
CA THR A 228 -22.39 -12.28 -4.77
C THR A 228 -23.55 -12.98 -5.51
N THR A 229 -23.43 -13.18 -6.81
CA THR A 229 -24.46 -13.76 -7.67
C THR A 229 -24.08 -15.14 -8.22
N VAL A 230 -22.79 -15.34 -8.57
CA VAL A 230 -22.28 -16.59 -9.14
C VAL A 230 -20.89 -16.90 -8.59
N PRO A 231 -20.61 -18.16 -8.14
CA PRO A 231 -19.26 -18.53 -7.71
C PRO A 231 -18.21 -18.30 -8.81
N VAL A 232 -17.11 -17.61 -8.46
CA VAL A 232 -16.01 -17.31 -9.40
C VAL A 232 -15.50 -18.57 -10.08
N GLY A 233 -15.25 -19.63 -9.27
CA GLY A 233 -14.72 -20.90 -9.78
C GLY A 233 -15.61 -21.58 -10.82
N GLU A 234 -16.93 -21.49 -10.67
CA GLU A 234 -17.87 -22.06 -11.65
C GLU A 234 -17.80 -21.30 -12.98
N THR A 235 -17.83 -19.97 -12.90
CA THR A 235 -17.79 -19.11 -14.09
C THR A 235 -16.47 -19.27 -14.86
N VAL A 236 -15.35 -19.32 -14.14
CA VAL A 236 -14.03 -19.52 -14.77
C VAL A 236 -13.93 -20.89 -15.44
N ARG A 237 -14.30 -22.00 -14.77
CA ARG A 237 -14.25 -23.35 -15.36
C ARG A 237 -15.14 -23.49 -16.59
N ARG A 238 -16.28 -22.79 -16.64
CA ARG A 238 -17.19 -22.81 -17.79
C ARG A 238 -16.57 -22.12 -19.02
N GLY A 239 -15.89 -21.00 -18.84
CA GLY A 239 -15.28 -20.21 -19.91
C GLY A 239 -13.84 -20.61 -20.27
N HIS A 240 -13.10 -21.16 -19.29
CA HIS A 240 -11.67 -21.47 -19.38
C HIS A 240 -11.40 -22.90 -18.89
N ARG A 241 -11.69 -23.89 -19.75
CA ARG A 241 -11.61 -25.34 -19.39
C ARG A 241 -10.21 -25.77 -19.00
N ASP A 242 -9.19 -25.16 -19.59
CA ASP A 242 -7.78 -25.47 -19.32
C ASP A 242 -7.21 -24.65 -18.15
N GLY A 243 -8.03 -23.79 -17.53
CA GLY A 243 -7.66 -22.88 -16.45
C GLY A 243 -7.21 -21.49 -16.95
N VAL A 244 -6.82 -20.64 -16.02
CA VAL A 244 -6.22 -19.31 -16.29
C VAL A 244 -4.71 -19.39 -16.18
N ASP A 245 -4.00 -18.45 -16.80
CA ASP A 245 -2.54 -18.39 -16.77
C ASP A 245 -2.04 -17.82 -15.45
N VAL A 246 -2.72 -16.81 -14.94
CA VAL A 246 -2.33 -16.09 -13.73
C VAL A 246 -3.54 -15.83 -12.85
N LEU A 247 -3.38 -16.07 -11.54
CA LEU A 247 -4.26 -15.59 -10.48
C LEU A 247 -3.55 -14.49 -9.71
N ILE A 248 -4.18 -13.32 -9.61
CA ILE A 248 -3.81 -12.22 -8.70
C ILE A 248 -4.90 -12.15 -7.62
N ASP A 249 -4.57 -12.54 -6.39
CA ASP A 249 -5.51 -12.50 -5.28
C ASP A 249 -5.07 -11.48 -4.22
N LEU A 250 -5.94 -10.50 -4.00
CA LEU A 250 -5.65 -9.33 -3.15
C LEU A 250 -6.37 -9.41 -1.80
N VAL A 251 -7.27 -10.40 -1.57
CA VAL A 251 -8.22 -10.31 -0.45
C VAL A 251 -8.48 -11.62 0.29
N SER A 252 -8.20 -12.77 -0.33
CA SER A 252 -8.62 -14.08 0.20
C SER A 252 -7.81 -14.52 1.43
N ASP A 253 -8.43 -15.35 2.25
CA ASP A 253 -7.73 -16.19 3.24
C ASP A 253 -7.07 -17.40 2.57
N ALA A 254 -6.37 -18.22 3.35
CA ALA A 254 -5.60 -19.35 2.83
C ALA A 254 -6.48 -20.42 2.14
N GLU A 255 -7.66 -20.71 2.69
CA GLU A 255 -8.58 -21.72 2.15
C GLU A 255 -9.19 -21.24 0.81
N SER A 256 -9.70 -20.02 0.79
CA SER A 256 -10.26 -19.40 -0.40
C SER A 256 -9.20 -19.24 -1.50
N PHE A 257 -7.98 -18.81 -1.13
CA PHE A 257 -6.87 -18.71 -2.07
C PHE A 257 -6.51 -20.07 -2.68
N ALA A 258 -6.38 -21.14 -1.89
CA ALA A 258 -6.08 -22.47 -2.39
C ALA A 258 -7.16 -22.97 -3.36
N SER A 259 -8.43 -22.71 -3.05
CA SER A 259 -9.55 -23.04 -3.95
C SER A 259 -9.46 -22.30 -5.28
N LEU A 260 -9.17 -20.97 -5.26
CA LEU A 260 -9.02 -20.15 -6.47
C LEU A 260 -7.75 -20.52 -7.26
N ALA A 261 -6.66 -20.85 -6.59
CA ALA A 261 -5.41 -21.28 -7.22
C ALA A 261 -5.57 -22.59 -8.01
N SER A 262 -6.57 -23.43 -7.65
CA SER A 262 -6.93 -24.63 -8.45
C SER A 262 -7.49 -24.31 -9.85
N LEU A 263 -7.79 -23.04 -10.12
CA LEU A 263 -8.23 -22.56 -11.43
C LEU A 263 -7.05 -22.21 -12.34
N VAL A 264 -5.82 -22.16 -11.81
CA VAL A 264 -4.62 -21.87 -12.58
C VAL A 264 -4.13 -23.14 -13.26
N ARG A 265 -3.84 -23.05 -14.56
CA ARG A 265 -3.32 -24.17 -15.34
C ARG A 265 -1.91 -24.57 -14.87
N PRO A 266 -1.47 -25.82 -15.08
CA PRO A 266 -0.06 -26.20 -14.89
C PRO A 266 0.87 -25.28 -15.71
N GLY A 267 1.96 -24.85 -15.09
CA GLY A 267 2.87 -23.84 -15.64
C GLY A 267 2.47 -22.40 -15.38
N GLY A 268 1.28 -22.14 -14.85
CA GLY A 268 0.80 -20.81 -14.50
C GLY A 268 1.29 -20.33 -13.13
N THR A 269 0.84 -19.13 -12.73
CA THR A 269 1.27 -18.46 -11.49
C THR A 269 0.06 -18.03 -10.66
N ALA A 270 0.11 -18.28 -9.35
CA ALA A 270 -0.85 -17.77 -8.37
C ALA A 270 -0.15 -16.83 -7.36
N VAL A 271 -0.60 -15.58 -7.30
CA VAL A 271 -0.01 -14.52 -6.45
C VAL A 271 -0.99 -14.11 -5.36
N SER A 272 -0.49 -14.01 -4.13
CA SER A 272 -1.22 -13.47 -2.99
C SER A 272 -0.52 -12.22 -2.43
N THR A 273 -1.29 -11.17 -2.15
CA THR A 273 -0.83 -10.01 -1.36
C THR A 273 -1.11 -10.18 0.14
N ARG A 274 -1.78 -11.28 0.51
CA ARG A 274 -2.13 -11.64 1.89
C ARG A 274 -1.16 -12.63 2.52
N TYR A 275 -0.09 -13.00 1.81
CA TYR A 275 0.93 -13.96 2.25
C TYR A 275 0.40 -15.37 2.53
N VAL A 276 -0.65 -15.78 1.81
CA VAL A 276 -1.32 -17.08 1.99
C VAL A 276 -0.98 -18.10 0.90
N ALA A 277 -0.10 -17.76 -0.04
CA ALA A 277 0.34 -18.71 -1.08
C ALA A 277 1.33 -19.73 -0.48
N ASP A 278 0.89 -20.98 -0.36
CA ASP A 278 1.78 -22.12 -0.05
C ASP A 278 2.49 -22.56 -1.34
N ALA A 279 3.69 -22.03 -1.55
CA ALA A 279 4.47 -22.32 -2.76
C ALA A 279 4.78 -23.80 -2.93
N ARG A 280 4.92 -24.58 -1.85
CA ARG A 280 5.20 -26.01 -1.91
C ARG A 280 3.96 -26.80 -2.36
N ALA A 281 2.80 -26.51 -1.79
CA ALA A 281 1.55 -27.14 -2.18
C ALA A 281 1.19 -26.82 -3.64
N LEU A 282 1.35 -25.57 -4.07
CA LEU A 282 1.09 -25.13 -5.44
C LEU A 282 2.04 -25.78 -6.45
N SER A 283 3.32 -25.89 -6.11
CA SER A 283 4.34 -26.55 -6.97
C SER A 283 3.99 -28.02 -7.24
N ALA A 284 3.36 -28.72 -6.29
CA ALA A 284 2.90 -30.08 -6.50
C ALA A 284 1.82 -30.22 -7.60
N SER A 285 1.09 -29.12 -7.86
CA SER A 285 0.10 -29.00 -8.96
C SER A 285 0.67 -28.34 -10.21
N GLY A 286 1.99 -28.11 -10.26
CA GLY A 286 2.65 -27.42 -11.37
C GLY A 286 2.40 -25.92 -11.44
N VAL A 287 1.90 -25.30 -10.37
CA VAL A 287 1.62 -23.86 -10.28
C VAL A 287 2.71 -23.15 -9.48
N ARG A 288 3.20 -22.03 -9.97
CA ARG A 288 4.12 -21.16 -9.23
C ARG A 288 3.36 -20.31 -8.21
N GLY A 289 3.57 -20.55 -6.91
CA GLY A 289 3.00 -19.75 -5.83
C GLY A 289 3.91 -18.57 -5.47
N VAL A 290 3.35 -17.37 -5.35
CA VAL A 290 4.08 -16.15 -5.01
C VAL A 290 3.36 -15.38 -3.92
N ASN A 291 4.07 -14.99 -2.86
CA ASN A 291 3.63 -13.98 -1.91
C ASN A 291 4.27 -12.65 -2.29
N PHE A 292 3.46 -11.74 -2.80
CA PHE A 292 3.93 -10.45 -3.30
C PHE A 292 4.26 -9.49 -2.14
N VAL A 293 5.40 -8.82 -2.26
CA VAL A 293 5.86 -7.75 -1.36
C VAL A 293 6.12 -6.50 -2.18
N LEU A 294 5.43 -5.41 -1.86
CA LEU A 294 5.74 -4.12 -2.46
C LEU A 294 7.14 -3.65 -2.04
N ARG A 295 7.93 -3.25 -3.02
CA ARG A 295 9.18 -2.52 -2.83
C ARG A 295 9.00 -1.15 -3.47
N GLU A 296 8.51 -0.20 -2.66
CA GLU A 296 8.28 1.16 -3.15
C GLU A 296 9.61 1.87 -3.38
N THR A 297 9.71 2.57 -4.49
CA THR A 297 10.81 3.46 -4.82
C THR A 297 10.27 4.78 -5.38
N SER A 298 11.11 5.79 -5.42
CA SER A 298 10.73 7.08 -5.99
C SER A 298 10.38 6.98 -7.46
N GLU A 299 11.12 6.15 -8.21
CA GLU A 299 10.91 5.92 -9.64
C GLU A 299 9.54 5.27 -9.90
N VAL A 300 9.13 4.32 -9.03
CA VAL A 300 7.79 3.70 -9.11
C VAL A 300 6.70 4.75 -8.88
N LEU A 301 6.85 5.60 -7.87
CA LEU A 301 5.93 6.69 -7.59
C LEU A 301 5.81 7.68 -8.75
N GLU A 302 6.96 8.12 -9.29
CA GLU A 302 7.03 9.04 -10.42
C GLU A 302 6.35 8.46 -11.66
N ARG A 303 6.56 7.17 -11.93
CA ARG A 303 5.96 6.49 -13.07
C ARG A 303 4.45 6.37 -12.92
N VAL A 304 3.94 5.96 -11.76
CA VAL A 304 2.50 5.89 -11.51
C VAL A 304 1.85 7.27 -11.64
N ALA A 305 2.47 8.31 -11.07
CA ALA A 305 1.98 9.68 -11.17
C ALA A 305 1.96 10.17 -12.64
N LYS A 306 2.99 9.85 -13.41
CA LYS A 306 3.04 10.16 -14.84
C LYS A 306 1.94 9.43 -15.63
N ASP A 307 1.75 8.14 -15.41
CA ASP A 307 0.74 7.35 -16.09
C ASP A 307 -0.69 7.85 -15.81
N LEU A 308 -0.94 8.36 -14.57
CA LEU A 308 -2.19 9.04 -14.21
C LEU A 308 -2.39 10.34 -14.99
N LEU A 309 -1.36 11.18 -15.09
CA LEU A 309 -1.43 12.47 -15.77
C LEU A 309 -1.56 12.31 -17.30
N ASP A 310 -0.90 11.33 -17.87
CA ASP A 310 -0.98 10.98 -19.29
C ASP A 310 -2.33 10.31 -19.64
N GLY A 311 -3.17 10.01 -18.65
CA GLY A 311 -4.45 9.32 -18.84
C GLY A 311 -4.32 7.86 -19.27
N ARG A 312 -3.14 7.26 -19.11
CA ARG A 312 -2.92 5.82 -19.38
C ARG A 312 -3.66 4.93 -18.39
N ILE A 313 -3.77 5.41 -17.14
CA ILE A 313 -4.52 4.77 -16.06
C ILE A 313 -5.38 5.82 -15.34
N VAL A 314 -6.40 5.35 -14.64
CA VAL A 314 -7.31 6.19 -13.86
C VAL A 314 -7.28 5.78 -12.40
N ALA A 315 -7.15 6.75 -11.50
CA ALA A 315 -7.22 6.49 -10.07
C ALA A 315 -8.63 6.00 -9.66
N PRO A 316 -8.72 5.08 -8.68
CA PRO A 316 -10.01 4.70 -8.13
C PRO A 316 -10.68 5.88 -7.40
N PRO A 317 -12.01 5.84 -7.18
CA PRO A 317 -12.71 6.85 -6.40
C PRO A 317 -12.07 7.08 -5.04
N ILE A 318 -12.02 8.34 -4.58
CA ILE A 318 -11.46 8.72 -3.29
C ILE A 318 -12.61 9.09 -2.34
N THR A 319 -12.67 8.39 -1.19
CA THR A 319 -13.51 8.78 -0.06
C THR A 319 -12.66 9.61 0.91
N ARG A 320 -13.04 10.87 1.14
CA ARG A 320 -12.34 11.77 2.06
C ARG A 320 -12.91 11.65 3.46
N ILE A 321 -12.03 11.57 4.46
CA ILE A 321 -12.38 11.62 5.88
C ILE A 321 -11.47 12.61 6.61
N SER A 322 -11.89 13.07 7.80
CA SER A 322 -11.04 13.89 8.68
C SER A 322 -10.17 13.00 9.58
N LEU A 323 -9.12 13.59 10.17
CA LEU A 323 -8.28 12.91 11.17
C LEU A 323 -9.10 12.36 12.34
N ASP A 324 -10.14 13.10 12.79
CA ASP A 324 -11.01 12.69 13.89
C ASP A 324 -11.86 11.45 13.57
N GLN A 325 -12.13 11.19 12.31
CA GLN A 325 -12.90 10.02 11.87
C GLN A 325 -12.05 8.74 11.79
N VAL A 326 -10.73 8.86 11.74
CA VAL A 326 -9.83 7.70 11.59
C VAL A 326 -10.03 6.63 12.67
N PRO A 327 -10.08 6.97 13.99
CA PRO A 327 -10.27 5.94 15.01
C PRO A 327 -11.56 5.15 14.86
N SER A 328 -12.67 5.80 14.49
CA SER A 328 -13.95 5.12 14.27
C SER A 328 -13.93 4.26 12.99
N THR A 329 -13.32 4.76 11.94
CA THR A 329 -13.16 4.07 10.66
C THR A 329 -12.31 2.79 10.80
N MET A 330 -11.18 2.88 11.51
CA MET A 330 -10.34 1.71 11.78
C MET A 330 -11.05 0.65 12.63
N ARG A 331 -11.83 1.07 13.64
CA ARG A 331 -12.64 0.14 14.47
C ARG A 331 -13.75 -0.54 13.67
N ALA A 332 -14.33 0.13 12.68
CA ALA A 332 -15.32 -0.47 11.80
C ALA A 332 -14.72 -1.61 10.93
N GLY A 333 -13.40 -1.62 10.74
CA GLY A 333 -12.63 -2.67 10.10
C GLY A 333 -13.13 -3.00 8.69
N SER A 334 -13.03 -4.28 8.32
CA SER A 334 -13.43 -4.78 7.01
C SER A 334 -14.94 -4.61 6.68
N ARG A 335 -15.77 -4.22 7.64
CA ARG A 335 -17.20 -3.89 7.40
C ARG A 335 -17.34 -2.63 6.54
N HIS A 336 -16.39 -1.69 6.62
CA HIS A 336 -16.28 -0.53 5.73
C HIS A 336 -15.32 -0.85 4.58
N ARG A 337 -15.70 -1.79 3.71
CA ARG A 337 -15.00 -1.99 2.44
C ARG A 337 -15.36 -0.82 1.52
N SER A 338 -14.53 0.24 1.57
CA SER A 338 -14.67 1.35 0.63
C SER A 338 -14.37 0.84 -0.78
N GLU A 339 -15.22 1.18 -1.72
CA GLU A 339 -14.88 1.05 -3.13
C GLU A 339 -13.86 2.14 -3.46
N GLY A 340 -12.67 1.73 -3.89
CA GLY A 340 -11.59 2.67 -4.17
C GLY A 340 -10.64 2.89 -3.00
N LYS A 341 -10.27 4.15 -2.75
CA LYS A 341 -9.26 4.55 -1.75
C LYS A 341 -9.84 5.54 -0.74
N MET A 342 -9.56 5.31 0.52
CA MET A 342 -9.89 6.26 1.57
C MET A 342 -8.69 7.16 1.84
N VAL A 343 -8.93 8.47 1.95
CA VAL A 343 -7.89 9.50 2.18
C VAL A 343 -8.31 10.40 3.32
N ILE A 344 -7.41 10.57 4.28
CA ILE A 344 -7.53 11.51 5.39
C ILE A 344 -7.10 12.88 4.89
N VAL A 345 -7.93 13.89 5.09
CA VAL A 345 -7.59 15.30 4.84
C VAL A 345 -7.17 15.93 6.16
N LEU A 346 -5.99 16.55 6.18
CA LEU A 346 -5.30 17.07 7.36
C LEU A 346 -5.35 18.60 7.43
#